data_6e4ab4c0ac6c367032678815019cb382
#
_entry.id   6e4ab4c0ac6c367032678815019cb382
#
_cell.length_a   1.000
_cell.length_b   1.000
_cell.length_c   1.000
_cell.angle_alpha   90.00
_cell.angle_beta   90.00
_cell.angle_gamma   90.00
#
_symmetry.space_group_name_H-M   'P 1'
#
loop_
_entity.id
_entity.type
_entity.pdbx_description
1 polymer ?
#
loop_
_entity_poly.entity_id
_entity_poly.type
_entity_poly.pdbx_seq_one_letter_code
_entity_poly.pdbx_strand_id
1 'polypeptide(L)'
;VSIALSKLLQDKGWAKRILFLCDRNALVKQASRNFNTLLNSVLSSVLKGCKSQYADIVFSTYPTMMNQYAKYDVGYFDLIIADESHRSIYNVYADIFKYFDCLQVGLTATPVDFVNRNTFQLFNCEEGKPTFYYSLEEAIEQGYLVDYVAYRYDTQFLRKGIHYNQLNPEQIKDLEESGDIDKELSVEARSIDTQVMNRPTTKLIIQNLMENGIKDTDGQTIGKTIIFARNHDHAAFILSIIDEMYPQYGGKIAAVIDIYDGRAESLIDDFSDKDSPLKIAVSVDMMDTGIDVPEVVNLVFAKPVKSKVKFWQMIGRGTRLCKDLFGRGKDKLYFKIFDHWQNFAYFEQDDNKKKQIKAPEQKSLMQKIFENRMEICKLAQSQQNLDIQQQMVDQLSDMINQLLSLIHI
;
A
#
# COMPACT_ATOMS: atom_id res chain seq x y z
N VAL A 1 10.88 -6.64 -5.35
CA VAL A 1 10.36 -7.49 -6.45
C VAL A 1 10.75 -6.91 -7.80
N SER A 2 10.31 -5.67 -8.16
CA SER A 2 10.55 -5.06 -9.48
C SER A 2 12.04 -5.02 -9.87
N ILE A 3 12.92 -4.62 -8.95
CA ILE A 3 14.38 -4.55 -9.20
C ILE A 3 14.95 -5.95 -9.46
N ALA A 4 14.58 -6.95 -8.64
CA ALA A 4 15.06 -8.31 -8.82
C ALA A 4 14.55 -8.93 -10.13
N LEU A 5 13.29 -8.67 -10.49
CA LEU A 5 12.70 -9.10 -11.76
C LEU A 5 13.43 -8.45 -12.95
N SER A 6 13.64 -7.13 -12.89
CA SER A 6 14.36 -6.39 -13.94
C SER A 6 15.76 -6.95 -14.15
N LYS A 7 16.51 -7.15 -13.04
CA LYS A 7 17.85 -7.74 -13.11
C LYS A 7 17.82 -9.14 -13.71
N LEU A 8 16.92 -10.00 -13.25
CA LEU A 8 16.82 -11.37 -13.76
C LEU A 8 16.57 -11.40 -15.27
N LEU A 9 15.62 -10.59 -15.75
CA LEU A 9 15.26 -10.54 -17.17
C LEU A 9 16.38 -9.92 -18.03
N GLN A 10 17.10 -8.91 -17.50
CA GLN A 10 18.28 -8.35 -18.16
C GLN A 10 19.44 -9.35 -18.23
N ASP A 11 19.76 -10.03 -17.12
CA ASP A 11 20.84 -11.03 -17.05
C ASP A 11 20.56 -12.23 -17.99
N LYS A 12 19.28 -12.56 -18.23
CA LYS A 12 18.88 -13.61 -19.17
C LYS A 12 18.69 -13.12 -20.62
N GLY A 13 18.87 -11.83 -20.88
CA GLY A 13 18.72 -11.23 -22.21
C GLY A 13 17.28 -11.13 -22.71
N TRP A 14 16.28 -11.26 -21.82
CA TRP A 14 14.85 -11.20 -22.17
C TRP A 14 14.31 -9.77 -22.23
N ALA A 15 14.90 -8.86 -21.47
CA ALA A 15 14.55 -7.46 -21.50
C ALA A 15 15.81 -6.60 -21.37
N LYS A 16 16.01 -5.65 -22.29
CA LYS A 16 17.09 -4.67 -22.25
C LYS A 16 16.57 -3.31 -21.83
N ARG A 17 15.44 -2.88 -22.43
CA ARG A 17 14.81 -1.60 -22.15
C ARG A 17 13.52 -1.79 -21.37
N ILE A 18 13.46 -1.20 -20.19
CA ILE A 18 12.38 -1.37 -19.24
C ILE A 18 11.68 -0.03 -19.00
N LEU A 19 10.36 -0.03 -19.05
CA LEU A 19 9.53 1.09 -18.62
C LEU A 19 8.93 0.78 -17.24
N PHE A 20 9.23 1.62 -16.24
CA PHE A 20 8.63 1.55 -14.92
C PHE A 20 7.60 2.67 -14.76
N LEU A 21 6.36 2.30 -14.51
CA LEU A 21 5.23 3.20 -14.37
C LEU A 21 4.69 3.20 -12.94
N CYS A 22 4.44 4.40 -12.40
CA CYS A 22 3.72 4.58 -11.14
C CYS A 22 2.82 5.82 -11.18
N ASP A 23 2.03 6.05 -10.14
CA ASP A 23 1.02 7.12 -10.16
C ASP A 23 1.53 8.50 -9.75
N ARG A 24 2.66 8.58 -9.01
CA ARG A 24 3.18 9.85 -8.41
C ARG A 24 4.66 10.08 -8.66
N ASN A 25 5.02 11.36 -8.82
CA ASN A 25 6.42 11.77 -9.01
C ASN A 25 7.34 11.37 -7.85
N ALA A 26 6.85 11.39 -6.61
CA ALA A 26 7.63 10.95 -5.44
C ALA A 26 8.04 9.48 -5.58
N LEU A 27 7.11 8.61 -6.02
CA LEU A 27 7.38 7.19 -6.28
C LEU A 27 8.36 6.98 -7.43
N VAL A 28 8.23 7.78 -8.50
CA VAL A 28 9.19 7.77 -9.63
C VAL A 28 10.60 8.06 -9.12
N LYS A 29 10.77 9.11 -8.31
CA LYS A 29 12.08 9.48 -7.73
C LYS A 29 12.62 8.38 -6.82
N GLN A 30 11.77 7.83 -5.94
CA GLN A 30 12.15 6.75 -5.02
C GLN A 30 12.54 5.48 -5.78
N ALA A 31 11.74 5.04 -6.75
CA ALA A 31 12.05 3.88 -7.58
C ALA A 31 13.38 4.07 -8.30
N SER A 32 13.59 5.23 -8.95
CA SER A 32 14.84 5.54 -9.65
C SER A 32 16.05 5.50 -8.70
N ARG A 33 15.95 6.07 -7.49
CA ARG A 33 17.03 5.99 -6.48
C ARG A 33 17.33 4.54 -6.08
N ASN A 34 16.30 3.74 -5.78
CA ASN A 34 16.45 2.34 -5.36
C ASN A 34 17.05 1.47 -6.47
N PHE A 35 16.61 1.65 -7.71
CA PHE A 35 17.19 0.94 -8.85
C PHE A 35 18.65 1.31 -9.05
N ASN A 36 19.01 2.59 -9.01
CA ASN A 36 20.40 3.04 -9.13
C ASN A 36 21.29 2.51 -8.01
N THR A 37 20.79 2.41 -6.79
CA THR A 37 21.54 1.90 -5.64
C THR A 37 21.79 0.40 -5.75
N LEU A 38 20.82 -0.38 -6.25
CA LEU A 38 20.87 -1.84 -6.29
C LEU A 38 21.34 -2.39 -7.65
N LEU A 39 21.24 -1.61 -8.72
CA LEU A 39 21.67 -1.96 -10.08
C LEU A 39 22.68 -0.95 -10.60
N ASN A 40 23.86 -0.89 -9.97
CA ASN A 40 24.92 0.10 -10.22
C ASN A 40 25.45 0.17 -11.68
N SER A 41 25.13 -0.80 -12.53
CA SER A 41 25.60 -0.90 -13.94
C SER A 41 24.54 -0.50 -14.97
N VAL A 42 23.35 -0.05 -14.54
CA VAL A 42 22.22 0.21 -15.45
C VAL A 42 22.01 1.71 -15.60
N LEU A 43 21.95 2.19 -16.85
CA LEU A 43 21.60 3.58 -17.14
C LEU A 43 20.12 3.78 -16.92
N SER A 44 19.77 4.59 -15.92
CA SER A 44 18.37 4.93 -15.60
C SER A 44 18.06 6.39 -15.85
N SER A 45 16.83 6.69 -16.20
CA SER A 45 16.38 8.07 -16.46
C SER A 45 14.93 8.25 -16.02
N VAL A 46 14.68 9.41 -15.38
CA VAL A 46 13.32 9.86 -15.10
C VAL A 46 12.81 10.69 -16.26
N LEU A 47 11.67 10.32 -16.83
CA LEU A 47 11.07 11.02 -17.96
C LEU A 47 10.49 12.36 -17.49
N LYS A 48 11.16 13.46 -17.89
CA LYS A 48 10.73 14.83 -17.66
C LYS A 48 10.56 15.54 -19.00
N GLY A 49 9.44 15.30 -19.69
CA GLY A 49 9.08 16.09 -20.88
C GLY A 49 9.88 15.86 -22.16
N CYS A 50 11.07 15.23 -22.15
CA CYS A 50 11.88 14.93 -23.32
C CYS A 50 12.33 13.46 -23.32
N LYS A 51 12.56 12.89 -24.51
CA LYS A 51 12.99 11.51 -24.70
C LYS A 51 14.27 11.22 -23.94
N SER A 52 14.25 10.17 -23.14
CA SER A 52 15.46 9.50 -22.67
C SER A 52 15.83 8.40 -23.67
N GLN A 53 16.55 8.74 -24.73
CA GLN A 53 16.86 7.81 -25.82
C GLN A 53 17.93 6.75 -25.49
N TYR A 54 18.62 6.87 -24.37
CA TYR A 54 19.79 6.04 -24.06
C TYR A 54 19.70 5.30 -22.71
N ALA A 55 18.56 5.37 -22.01
CA ALA A 55 18.43 4.70 -20.73
C ALA A 55 17.93 3.26 -20.91
N ASP A 56 18.54 2.34 -20.16
CA ASP A 56 18.07 0.96 -20.07
C ASP A 56 16.74 0.87 -19.29
N ILE A 57 16.55 1.76 -18.29
CA ILE A 57 15.32 1.84 -17.52
C ILE A 57 14.79 3.27 -17.55
N VAL A 58 13.55 3.43 -17.97
CA VAL A 58 12.82 4.70 -17.99
C VAL A 58 11.76 4.67 -16.90
N PHE A 59 11.81 5.65 -15.99
CA PHE A 59 10.82 5.84 -14.94
C PHE A 59 9.86 6.96 -15.33
N SER A 60 8.55 6.73 -15.24
CA SER A 60 7.54 7.73 -15.58
C SER A 60 6.30 7.58 -14.72
N THR A 61 5.53 8.67 -14.61
CA THR A 61 4.15 8.57 -14.15
C THR A 61 3.24 8.18 -15.31
N TYR A 62 2.11 7.53 -15.00
CA TYR A 62 1.10 7.20 -16.02
C TYR A 62 0.65 8.40 -16.84
N PRO A 63 0.29 9.58 -16.24
CA PRO A 63 -0.08 10.76 -17.01
C PRO A 63 1.04 11.27 -17.93
N THR A 64 2.29 11.25 -17.45
CA THR A 64 3.43 11.69 -18.26
C THR A 64 3.66 10.78 -19.46
N MET A 65 3.61 9.47 -19.26
CA MET A 65 3.77 8.50 -20.33
C MET A 65 2.60 8.55 -21.32
N MET A 66 1.37 8.73 -20.84
CA MET A 66 0.18 8.87 -21.69
C MET A 66 0.31 10.01 -22.71
N ASN A 67 0.99 11.10 -22.33
CA ASN A 67 1.24 12.23 -23.22
C ASN A 67 2.42 12.01 -24.17
N GLN A 68 3.17 10.91 -24.01
CA GLN A 68 4.44 10.72 -24.73
C GLN A 68 4.64 9.35 -25.38
N TYR A 69 3.82 8.34 -25.08
CA TYR A 69 4.02 6.98 -25.55
C TYR A 69 4.14 6.89 -27.08
N ALA A 70 3.36 7.67 -27.82
CA ALA A 70 3.37 7.70 -29.27
C ALA A 70 4.67 8.29 -29.88
N LYS A 71 5.59 8.84 -29.07
CA LYS A 71 6.92 9.31 -29.52
C LYS A 71 7.95 8.19 -29.53
N TYR A 72 7.64 7.04 -28.96
CA TYR A 72 8.47 5.84 -28.95
C TYR A 72 7.98 4.87 -30.02
N ASP A 73 8.88 4.06 -30.55
CA ASP A 73 8.51 2.96 -31.43
C ASP A 73 7.76 1.87 -30.62
N VAL A 74 6.86 1.14 -31.29
CA VAL A 74 6.05 0.08 -30.67
C VAL A 74 6.90 -0.97 -29.93
N GLY A 75 8.04 -1.37 -30.48
CA GLY A 75 9.01 -2.30 -29.87
C GLY A 75 10.15 -1.60 -29.12
N TYR A 76 9.98 -0.36 -28.65
CA TYR A 76 11.07 0.35 -27.96
C TYR A 76 11.36 -0.24 -26.58
N PHE A 77 10.36 -0.62 -25.83
CA PHE A 77 10.50 -1.29 -24.53
C PHE A 77 10.31 -2.79 -24.68
N ASP A 78 11.10 -3.57 -23.96
CA ASP A 78 10.98 -5.03 -23.89
C ASP A 78 10.12 -5.46 -22.70
N LEU A 79 10.01 -4.59 -21.68
CA LEU A 79 9.24 -4.85 -20.47
C LEU A 79 8.59 -3.56 -19.93
N ILE A 80 7.31 -3.63 -19.57
CA ILE A 80 6.62 -2.63 -18.77
C ILE A 80 6.35 -3.21 -17.38
N ILE A 81 6.77 -2.48 -16.35
CA ILE A 81 6.41 -2.76 -14.96
C ILE A 81 5.45 -1.66 -14.50
N ALA A 82 4.22 -2.04 -14.20
CA ALA A 82 3.14 -1.17 -13.76
C ALA A 82 2.94 -1.31 -12.25
N ASP A 83 3.38 -0.32 -11.48
CA ASP A 83 3.15 -0.28 -10.03
C ASP A 83 1.76 0.26 -9.71
N GLU A 84 1.17 -0.21 -8.59
CA GLU A 84 -0.21 0.09 -8.16
C GLU A 84 -1.25 -0.19 -9.27
N SER A 85 -1.10 -1.31 -9.96
CA SER A 85 -1.88 -1.69 -11.15
C SER A 85 -3.38 -1.93 -10.91
N HIS A 86 -3.83 -1.94 -9.64
CA HIS A 86 -5.25 -2.05 -9.26
C HIS A 86 -6.05 -0.76 -9.48
N ARG A 87 -5.40 0.39 -9.59
CA ARG A 87 -6.06 1.68 -9.86
C ARG A 87 -6.62 1.69 -11.28
N SER A 88 -7.46 2.65 -11.60
CA SER A 88 -8.17 2.78 -12.87
C SER A 88 -7.26 2.88 -14.13
N ILE A 89 -6.14 2.18 -14.11
CA ILE A 89 -5.15 2.08 -15.19
C ILE A 89 -5.82 1.62 -16.48
N TYR A 90 -6.73 0.65 -16.38
CA TYR A 90 -7.45 0.11 -17.53
C TYR A 90 -8.30 1.16 -18.26
N ASN A 91 -8.97 2.06 -17.53
CA ASN A 91 -9.92 2.99 -18.14
C ASN A 91 -9.23 4.21 -18.78
N VAL A 92 -8.10 4.65 -18.22
CA VAL A 92 -7.46 5.92 -18.60
C VAL A 92 -6.15 5.71 -19.34
N TYR A 93 -5.39 4.67 -18.97
CA TYR A 93 -4.01 4.44 -19.44
C TYR A 93 -3.84 3.14 -20.24
N ALA A 94 -4.94 2.46 -20.57
CA ALA A 94 -4.91 1.21 -21.34
C ALA A 94 -4.17 1.33 -22.68
N ASP A 95 -4.20 2.50 -23.29
CA ASP A 95 -3.56 2.73 -24.59
C ASP A 95 -2.04 2.59 -24.54
N ILE A 96 -1.39 2.91 -23.40
CA ILE A 96 0.04 2.67 -23.19
C ILE A 96 0.35 1.17 -23.34
N PHE A 97 -0.46 0.33 -22.66
CA PHE A 97 -0.25 -1.11 -22.63
C PHE A 97 -0.59 -1.81 -23.95
N LYS A 98 -1.54 -1.26 -24.71
CA LYS A 98 -1.91 -1.75 -26.05
C LYS A 98 -0.92 -1.33 -27.12
N TYR A 99 -0.25 -0.19 -26.91
CA TYR A 99 0.66 0.37 -27.89
C TYR A 99 2.00 -0.37 -27.97
N PHE A 100 2.58 -0.69 -26.80
CA PHE A 100 3.88 -1.34 -26.77
C PHE A 100 3.78 -2.86 -26.92
N ASP A 101 4.53 -3.41 -27.88
CA ASP A 101 4.68 -4.86 -28.06
C ASP A 101 5.83 -5.37 -27.18
N CYS A 102 5.51 -5.68 -25.92
CA CYS A 102 6.47 -6.08 -24.90
C CYS A 102 5.85 -6.91 -23.79
N LEU A 103 6.69 -7.48 -22.93
CA LEU A 103 6.25 -8.12 -21.70
C LEU A 103 5.64 -7.07 -20.75
N GLN A 104 4.56 -7.44 -20.05
CA GLN A 104 3.86 -6.53 -19.15
C GLN A 104 3.65 -7.20 -17.79
N VAL A 105 4.02 -6.49 -16.73
CA VAL A 105 3.90 -6.95 -15.34
C VAL A 105 3.18 -5.90 -14.52
N GLY A 106 2.06 -6.26 -13.93
CA GLY A 106 1.34 -5.45 -12.96
C GLY A 106 1.71 -5.84 -11.53
N LEU A 107 2.08 -4.85 -10.72
CA LEU A 107 2.31 -5.00 -9.29
C LEU A 107 1.21 -4.28 -8.51
N THR A 108 0.74 -4.90 -7.45
CA THR A 108 -0.23 -4.28 -6.54
C THR A 108 -0.10 -4.85 -5.14
N ALA A 109 -0.23 -3.99 -4.14
CA ALA A 109 -0.40 -4.37 -2.74
C ALA A 109 -1.88 -4.65 -2.38
N THR A 110 -2.79 -4.52 -3.34
CA THR A 110 -4.22 -4.78 -3.14
C THR A 110 -4.48 -6.28 -3.03
N PRO A 111 -5.23 -6.75 -2.00
CA PRO A 111 -5.66 -8.13 -1.93
C PRO A 111 -6.43 -8.56 -3.19
N VAL A 112 -6.25 -9.80 -3.60
CA VAL A 112 -6.76 -10.38 -4.88
C VAL A 112 -8.25 -10.12 -5.08
N ASP A 113 -9.05 -10.26 -4.02
CA ASP A 113 -10.51 -10.09 -4.04
C ASP A 113 -10.98 -8.66 -4.37
N PHE A 114 -10.07 -7.69 -4.35
CA PHE A 114 -10.36 -6.27 -4.60
C PHE A 114 -9.71 -5.73 -5.87
N VAL A 115 -8.95 -6.57 -6.58
CA VAL A 115 -8.40 -6.21 -7.88
C VAL A 115 -9.52 -6.24 -8.92
N ASN A 116 -9.67 -5.16 -9.68
CA ASN A 116 -10.71 -5.06 -10.70
C ASN A 116 -10.50 -6.12 -11.78
N ARG A 117 -11.60 -6.76 -12.22
CA ARG A 117 -11.62 -7.70 -13.32
C ARG A 117 -10.87 -7.20 -14.57
N ASN A 118 -11.03 -5.93 -14.90
CA ASN A 118 -10.36 -5.34 -16.06
C ASN A 118 -8.83 -5.29 -15.91
N THR A 119 -8.32 -5.23 -14.68
CA THR A 119 -6.87 -5.30 -14.40
C THR A 119 -6.33 -6.70 -14.71
N PHE A 120 -7.05 -7.75 -14.31
CA PHE A 120 -6.67 -9.12 -14.67
C PHE A 120 -6.65 -9.33 -16.20
N GLN A 121 -7.67 -8.80 -16.89
CA GLN A 121 -7.75 -8.89 -18.36
C GLN A 121 -6.60 -8.11 -19.04
N LEU A 122 -6.20 -6.94 -18.52
CA LEU A 122 -5.09 -6.15 -19.06
C LEU A 122 -3.77 -6.94 -19.04
N PHE A 123 -3.54 -7.71 -18.00
CA PHE A 123 -2.33 -8.52 -17.84
C PHE A 123 -2.52 -9.99 -18.27
N ASN A 124 -3.56 -10.30 -19.02
CA ASN A 124 -3.88 -11.66 -19.50
C ASN A 124 -3.99 -12.70 -18.36
N CYS A 125 -4.44 -12.27 -17.19
CA CYS A 125 -4.69 -13.13 -16.05
C CYS A 125 -6.19 -13.50 -15.98
N GLU A 126 -6.48 -14.71 -15.51
CA GLU A 126 -7.84 -15.10 -15.16
C GLU A 126 -8.31 -14.30 -13.94
N GLU A 127 -9.58 -13.90 -13.93
CA GLU A 127 -10.18 -13.13 -12.83
C GLU A 127 -9.97 -13.82 -11.47
N GLY A 128 -9.44 -13.07 -10.50
CA GLY A 128 -9.13 -13.58 -9.17
C GLY A 128 -7.88 -14.48 -9.09
N LYS A 129 -7.16 -14.70 -10.19
CA LYS A 129 -5.98 -15.56 -10.23
C LYS A 129 -4.76 -14.79 -10.76
N PRO A 130 -4.03 -14.07 -9.89
CA PRO A 130 -2.78 -13.42 -10.27
C PRO A 130 -1.71 -14.47 -10.61
N THR A 131 -0.72 -14.08 -11.41
CA THR A 131 0.44 -14.95 -11.73
C THR A 131 1.19 -15.36 -10.46
N PHE A 132 1.32 -14.45 -9.51
CA PHE A 132 1.95 -14.67 -8.21
C PHE A 132 1.20 -13.89 -7.14
N TYR A 133 1.01 -14.51 -5.98
CA TYR A 133 0.43 -13.91 -4.79
C TYR A 133 1.30 -14.24 -3.58
N TYR A 134 1.53 -13.24 -2.74
CA TYR A 134 2.27 -13.37 -1.49
C TYR A 134 1.57 -12.54 -0.42
N SER A 135 0.98 -13.21 0.56
CA SER A 135 0.14 -12.56 1.56
C SER A 135 0.96 -11.79 2.59
N LEU A 136 0.29 -10.87 3.30
CA LEU A 136 0.90 -10.15 4.43
C LEU A 136 1.27 -11.14 5.55
N GLU A 137 0.39 -12.09 5.81
CA GLU A 137 0.56 -13.12 6.84
C GLU A 137 1.77 -13.99 6.54
N GLU A 138 1.90 -14.49 5.31
CA GLU A 138 3.08 -15.26 4.87
C GLU A 138 4.37 -14.46 5.02
N ALA A 139 4.34 -13.16 4.68
CA ALA A 139 5.51 -12.29 4.78
C ALA A 139 5.92 -12.04 6.24
N ILE A 140 4.96 -11.96 7.16
CA ILE A 140 5.20 -11.86 8.61
C ILE A 140 5.75 -13.18 9.14
N GLU A 141 5.12 -14.31 8.83
CA GLU A 141 5.56 -15.65 9.27
C GLU A 141 6.99 -15.98 8.80
N GLN A 142 7.35 -15.55 7.59
CA GLN A 142 8.70 -15.74 7.04
C GLN A 142 9.71 -14.68 7.51
N GLY A 143 9.29 -13.72 8.34
CA GLY A 143 10.16 -12.69 8.92
C GLY A 143 10.61 -11.60 7.93
N TYR A 144 9.92 -11.40 6.82
CA TYR A 144 10.19 -10.30 5.89
C TYR A 144 9.45 -9.01 6.24
N LEU A 145 8.41 -9.10 7.06
CA LEU A 145 7.66 -7.98 7.60
C LEU A 145 7.46 -8.16 9.10
N VAL A 146 7.22 -7.07 9.84
CA VAL A 146 6.87 -7.13 11.26
C VAL A 146 5.35 -7.15 11.44
N ASP A 147 4.92 -7.83 12.51
CA ASP A 147 3.52 -7.91 12.91
C ASP A 147 3.05 -6.63 13.64
N TYR A 148 1.77 -6.51 13.89
CA TYR A 148 1.18 -5.36 14.55
C TYR A 148 0.30 -5.73 15.75
N VAL A 149 0.18 -4.79 16.69
CA VAL A 149 -0.75 -4.85 17.80
C VAL A 149 -1.79 -3.75 17.63
N ALA A 150 -3.04 -4.12 17.39
CA ALA A 150 -4.12 -3.17 17.18
C ALA A 150 -4.88 -2.88 18.48
N TYR A 151 -4.92 -1.61 18.86
CA TYR A 151 -5.76 -1.08 19.93
C TYR A 151 -7.02 -0.48 19.33
N ARG A 152 -8.18 -1.03 19.70
CA ARG A 152 -9.50 -0.60 19.22
C ARG A 152 -10.13 0.27 20.28
N TYR A 153 -10.44 1.51 19.95
CA TYR A 153 -11.09 2.45 20.85
C TYR A 153 -12.48 2.80 20.33
N ASP A 154 -13.45 2.73 21.23
CA ASP A 154 -14.83 3.13 20.94
C ASP A 154 -15.11 4.49 21.54
N THR A 155 -15.31 5.50 20.74
CA THR A 155 -15.83 6.78 21.23
C THR A 155 -17.34 6.70 21.42
N GLN A 156 -17.88 7.34 22.46
CA GLN A 156 -19.33 7.31 22.74
C GLN A 156 -20.16 7.84 21.57
N PHE A 157 -19.63 8.80 20.83
CA PHE A 157 -20.29 9.41 19.69
C PHE A 157 -20.53 8.43 18.55
N LEU A 158 -19.57 7.54 18.27
CA LEU A 158 -19.71 6.55 17.19
C LEU A 158 -20.82 5.53 17.44
N ARG A 159 -21.12 5.24 18.71
CA ARG A 159 -22.12 4.22 19.07
C ARG A 159 -23.55 4.71 19.03
N LYS A 160 -23.79 5.97 19.45
CA LYS A 160 -25.14 6.48 19.76
C LYS A 160 -25.60 7.61 18.86
N GLY A 161 -24.74 8.18 18.03
CA GLY A 161 -25.02 9.45 17.39
C GLY A 161 -24.83 10.62 18.37
N ILE A 162 -24.95 11.83 17.87
CA ILE A 162 -24.85 13.04 18.66
C ILE A 162 -26.23 13.74 18.64
N HIS A 163 -26.78 13.95 19.83
CA HIS A 163 -27.92 14.84 20.04
C HIS A 163 -27.43 16.10 20.74
N TYR A 164 -27.73 17.27 20.19
CA TYR A 164 -27.25 18.56 20.69
C TYR A 164 -27.55 18.76 22.19
N ASN A 165 -28.71 18.32 22.65
CA ASN A 165 -29.14 18.39 24.04
C ASN A 165 -28.40 17.44 24.98
N GLN A 166 -27.58 16.53 24.47
CA GLN A 166 -26.78 15.56 25.25
C GLN A 166 -25.31 15.98 25.36
N LEU A 167 -24.92 17.07 24.70
CA LEU A 167 -23.56 17.58 24.72
C LEU A 167 -23.31 18.44 25.95
N ASN A 168 -22.09 18.39 26.47
CA ASN A 168 -21.67 19.32 27.51
C ASN A 168 -21.38 20.72 26.93
N PRO A 169 -21.30 21.78 27.77
CA PRO A 169 -21.10 23.15 27.28
C PRO A 169 -19.83 23.35 26.41
N GLU A 170 -18.75 22.61 26.67
CA GLU A 170 -17.52 22.67 25.92
C GLU A 170 -17.68 22.04 24.52
N GLN A 171 -18.34 20.90 24.45
CA GLN A 171 -18.65 20.23 23.19
C GLN A 171 -19.62 21.03 22.31
N ILE A 172 -20.60 21.71 22.94
CA ILE A 172 -21.52 22.61 22.24
C ILE A 172 -20.74 23.78 21.62
N LYS A 173 -19.82 24.39 22.38
CA LYS A 173 -19.00 25.47 21.90
C LYS A 173 -18.13 25.06 20.72
N ASP A 174 -17.47 23.91 20.81
CA ASP A 174 -16.64 23.36 19.72
C ASP A 174 -17.46 23.11 18.44
N LEU A 175 -18.70 22.66 18.58
CA LEU A 175 -19.64 22.47 17.46
C LEU A 175 -20.13 23.79 16.86
N GLU A 176 -20.41 24.78 17.67
CA GLU A 176 -20.84 26.11 17.21
C GLU A 176 -19.70 26.86 16.50
N GLU A 177 -18.46 26.68 16.97
CA GLU A 177 -17.26 27.26 16.34
C GLU A 177 -16.92 26.58 14.99
N SER A 178 -17.29 25.29 14.81
CA SER A 178 -17.11 24.58 13.52
C SER A 178 -18.08 25.03 12.42
N GLY A 179 -19.17 25.73 12.76
CA GLY A 179 -20.12 26.33 11.81
C GLY A 179 -21.09 25.36 11.15
N ASP A 180 -21.09 24.07 11.50
CA ASP A 180 -21.67 23.01 10.68
C ASP A 180 -23.01 22.43 11.17
N ILE A 181 -23.61 22.89 12.28
CA ILE A 181 -24.80 22.22 12.85
C ILE A 181 -25.91 23.19 13.28
N ASP A 182 -27.09 22.93 12.76
CA ASP A 182 -28.33 23.51 13.27
C ASP A 182 -28.66 22.88 14.63
N LYS A 183 -28.93 23.70 15.66
CA LYS A 183 -29.10 23.29 17.07
C LYS A 183 -30.19 22.24 17.33
N GLU A 184 -31.10 22.05 16.40
CA GLU A 184 -32.18 21.06 16.47
C GLU A 184 -31.82 19.73 15.78
N LEU A 185 -30.67 19.64 15.09
CA LEU A 185 -30.30 18.47 14.32
C LEU A 185 -29.66 17.40 15.21
N SER A 186 -30.21 16.21 15.15
CA SER A 186 -29.60 15.00 15.69
C SER A 186 -28.59 14.48 14.68
N VAL A 187 -27.30 14.39 15.07
CA VAL A 187 -26.23 13.84 14.21
C VAL A 187 -26.09 12.36 14.51
N GLU A 188 -26.37 11.53 13.54
CA GLU A 188 -26.17 10.09 13.67
C GLU A 188 -24.70 9.72 13.71
N ALA A 189 -24.35 8.63 14.38
CA ALA A 189 -22.97 8.14 14.52
C ALA A 189 -22.24 8.03 13.17
N ARG A 190 -22.96 7.67 12.10
CA ARG A 190 -22.41 7.54 10.74
C ARG A 190 -22.05 8.86 10.07
N SER A 191 -22.62 9.97 10.51
CA SER A 191 -22.39 11.29 9.94
C SER A 191 -21.32 12.11 10.68
N ILE A 192 -20.87 11.64 11.85
CA ILE A 192 -19.82 12.27 12.64
C ILE A 192 -18.53 12.47 11.83
N ASP A 193 -18.23 11.49 10.98
CA ASP A 193 -17.01 11.47 10.17
C ASP A 193 -16.95 12.56 9.11
N THR A 194 -18.07 13.18 8.77
CA THR A 194 -18.15 14.19 7.71
C THR A 194 -18.27 15.62 8.22
N GLN A 195 -18.73 15.82 9.46
CA GLN A 195 -19.19 17.11 9.92
C GLN A 195 -18.51 17.68 11.18
N VAL A 196 -17.90 16.85 12.05
CA VAL A 196 -17.49 17.33 13.37
C VAL A 196 -16.00 17.06 13.66
N MET A 197 -15.21 18.13 13.85
CA MET A 197 -13.90 18.12 14.48
C MET A 197 -14.07 18.27 15.99
N ASN A 198 -14.16 17.15 16.70
CA ASN A 198 -14.45 17.17 18.16
C ASN A 198 -13.15 17.29 18.96
N ARG A 199 -12.94 18.43 19.64
CA ARG A 199 -11.73 18.70 20.41
C ARG A 199 -11.49 17.71 21.56
N PRO A 200 -12.46 17.35 22.42
CA PRO A 200 -12.27 16.32 23.44
C PRO A 200 -11.86 14.96 22.87
N THR A 201 -12.47 14.54 21.77
CA THR A 201 -12.13 13.27 21.10
C THR A 201 -10.70 13.32 20.54
N THR A 202 -10.32 14.42 19.88
CA THR A 202 -8.97 14.58 19.33
C THR A 202 -7.93 14.62 20.45
N LYS A 203 -8.18 15.32 21.57
CA LYS A 203 -7.30 15.29 22.75
C LYS A 203 -7.11 13.87 23.27
N LEU A 204 -8.18 13.09 23.36
CA LEU A 204 -8.12 11.69 23.79
C LEU A 204 -7.29 10.81 22.81
N ILE A 205 -7.46 10.99 21.51
CA ILE A 205 -6.66 10.30 20.48
C ILE A 205 -5.17 10.59 20.68
N ILE A 206 -4.82 11.87 20.84
CA ILE A 206 -3.42 12.29 21.04
C ILE A 206 -2.87 11.79 22.37
N GLN A 207 -3.65 11.89 23.45
CA GLN A 207 -3.25 11.37 24.75
C GLN A 207 -2.99 9.86 24.71
N ASN A 208 -3.87 9.08 24.10
CA ASN A 208 -3.70 7.64 23.93
C ASN A 208 -2.43 7.29 23.15
N LEU A 209 -2.14 8.02 22.09
CA LEU A 209 -0.88 7.85 21.36
C LEU A 209 0.32 8.15 22.25
N MET A 210 0.31 9.30 22.93
CA MET A 210 1.46 9.73 23.71
C MET A 210 1.69 8.89 24.96
N GLU A 211 0.68 8.30 25.55
CA GLU A 211 0.80 7.42 26.72
C GLU A 211 1.16 5.98 26.32
N ASN A 212 0.50 5.44 25.29
CA ASN A 212 0.54 4.01 24.95
C ASN A 212 1.36 3.70 23.70
N GLY A 213 1.79 4.71 22.94
CA GLY A 213 2.61 4.52 21.74
C GLY A 213 4.00 3.97 22.04
N ILE A 214 4.59 3.31 21.06
CA ILE A 214 6.00 2.88 21.13
C ILE A 214 6.86 4.13 21.16
N LYS A 215 7.78 4.20 22.14
CA LYS A 215 8.70 5.32 22.32
C LYS A 215 9.97 5.14 21.51
N ASP A 216 10.68 6.25 21.27
CA ASP A 216 12.00 6.25 20.68
C ASP A 216 13.06 5.69 21.69
N THR A 217 14.31 5.68 21.29
CA THR A 217 15.45 5.17 22.06
C THR A 217 15.63 5.79 23.44
N ASP A 218 15.16 7.04 23.63
CA ASP A 218 15.18 7.75 24.90
C ASP A 218 14.11 7.28 25.92
N GLY A 219 13.18 6.43 25.48
CA GLY A 219 12.07 5.92 26.28
C GLY A 219 11.01 6.94 26.67
N GLN A 220 11.12 8.20 26.24
CA GLN A 220 10.22 9.32 26.57
C GLN A 220 9.55 9.89 25.35
N THR A 221 10.30 10.23 24.31
CA THR A 221 9.78 10.77 23.07
C THR A 221 8.99 9.70 22.31
N ILE A 222 7.87 10.08 21.71
CA ILE A 222 7.11 9.15 20.85
C ILE A 222 7.96 8.71 19.66
N GLY A 223 7.95 7.43 19.33
CA GLY A 223 8.58 6.90 18.13
C GLY A 223 7.85 7.39 16.86
N LYS A 224 8.47 7.22 15.69
CA LYS A 224 7.88 7.69 14.45
C LYS A 224 6.46 7.18 14.25
N THR A 225 5.56 8.11 14.02
CA THR A 225 4.11 7.94 14.02
C THR A 225 3.49 8.56 12.78
N ILE A 226 2.54 7.87 12.17
CA ILE A 226 1.67 8.44 11.13
C ILE A 226 0.25 8.53 11.69
N ILE A 227 -0.33 9.73 11.68
CA ILE A 227 -1.74 9.99 12.00
C ILE A 227 -2.49 10.23 10.70
N PHE A 228 -3.46 9.38 10.38
CA PHE A 228 -4.27 9.51 9.19
C PHE A 228 -5.48 10.41 9.45
N ALA A 229 -5.43 11.62 8.91
CA ALA A 229 -6.50 12.61 9.01
C ALA A 229 -7.47 12.55 7.82
N ARG A 230 -8.68 13.14 7.97
CA ARG A 230 -9.72 13.13 6.92
C ARG A 230 -9.43 14.07 5.76
N ASN A 231 -9.04 15.29 6.09
CA ASN A 231 -8.77 16.38 5.17
C ASN A 231 -7.73 17.32 5.77
N HIS A 232 -7.34 18.35 5.04
CA HIS A 232 -6.37 19.35 5.47
C HIS A 232 -6.76 20.03 6.79
N ASP A 233 -7.98 20.50 6.92
CA ASP A 233 -8.45 21.22 8.12
C ASP A 233 -8.41 20.31 9.35
N HIS A 234 -8.79 19.05 9.21
CA HIS A 234 -8.67 18.07 10.30
C HIS A 234 -7.21 17.79 10.66
N ALA A 235 -6.30 17.74 9.68
CA ALA A 235 -4.88 17.55 9.94
C ALA A 235 -4.28 18.77 10.67
N ALA A 236 -4.63 19.98 10.23
CA ALA A 236 -4.23 21.22 10.90
C ALA A 236 -4.80 21.32 12.32
N PHE A 237 -6.05 20.91 12.51
CA PHE A 237 -6.69 20.85 13.82
C PHE A 237 -5.98 19.86 14.76
N ILE A 238 -5.66 18.65 14.31
CA ILE A 238 -4.88 17.67 15.09
C ILE A 238 -3.52 18.28 15.48
N LEU A 239 -2.82 18.92 14.54
CA LEU A 239 -1.53 19.56 14.81
C LEU A 239 -1.66 20.63 15.89
N SER A 240 -2.68 21.49 15.82
CA SER A 240 -2.92 22.54 16.83
C SER A 240 -3.15 21.96 18.24
N ILE A 241 -3.82 20.81 18.33
CA ILE A 241 -4.05 20.10 19.61
C ILE A 241 -2.74 19.52 20.14
N ILE A 242 -1.88 18.94 19.27
CA ILE A 242 -0.57 18.43 19.67
C ILE A 242 0.28 19.57 20.26
N ASP A 243 0.34 20.71 19.58
CA ASP A 243 1.11 21.88 20.03
C ASP A 243 0.61 22.46 21.35
N GLU A 244 -0.71 22.47 21.55
CA GLU A 244 -1.34 22.90 22.80
C GLU A 244 -1.04 21.95 23.96
N MET A 245 -1.20 20.64 23.76
CA MET A 245 -1.03 19.64 24.80
C MET A 245 0.45 19.39 25.16
N TYR A 246 1.35 19.60 24.20
CA TYR A 246 2.78 19.27 24.33
C TYR A 246 3.69 20.44 23.91
N PRO A 247 3.55 21.62 24.52
CA PRO A 247 4.32 22.83 24.15
C PRO A 247 5.82 22.69 24.34
N GLN A 248 6.26 21.72 25.14
CA GLN A 248 7.69 21.43 25.36
C GLN A 248 8.44 21.02 24.09
N TYR A 249 7.74 20.54 23.06
CA TYR A 249 8.37 20.19 21.79
C TYR A 249 8.50 21.37 20.81
N GLY A 250 7.95 22.55 21.17
CA GLY A 250 8.11 23.80 20.41
C GLY A 250 7.65 23.71 18.96
N GLY A 251 6.58 22.93 18.67
CA GLY A 251 6.03 22.75 17.32
C GLY A 251 6.91 21.96 16.36
N LYS A 252 7.94 21.25 16.84
CA LYS A 252 8.89 20.52 15.98
C LYS A 252 8.62 19.04 15.89
N ILE A 253 7.82 18.48 16.82
CA ILE A 253 7.59 17.03 16.89
C ILE A 253 6.60 16.53 15.83
N ALA A 254 5.70 17.39 15.37
CA ALA A 254 4.63 17.04 14.44
C ALA A 254 4.57 18.01 13.25
N ALA A 255 4.15 17.50 12.09
CA ALA A 255 3.86 18.33 10.92
C ALA A 255 2.70 17.75 10.11
N VAL A 256 1.94 18.62 9.43
CA VAL A 256 0.97 18.21 8.41
C VAL A 256 1.70 17.89 7.12
N ILE A 257 1.43 16.72 6.57
CA ILE A 257 2.00 16.28 5.29
C ILE A 257 0.84 15.94 4.35
N ASP A 258 0.54 16.88 3.45
CA ASP A 258 -0.51 16.74 2.44
C ASP A 258 -0.14 17.45 1.14
N ILE A 259 -1.02 17.35 0.14
CA ILE A 259 -0.80 17.93 -1.19
C ILE A 259 -0.90 19.45 -1.23
N TYR A 260 -1.43 20.09 -0.20
CA TYR A 260 -1.63 21.55 -0.13
C TYR A 260 -0.40 22.27 0.39
N ASP A 261 0.52 21.59 1.10
CA ASP A 261 1.78 22.18 1.53
C ASP A 261 2.86 22.03 0.43
N GLY A 262 3.30 23.15 -0.12
CA GLY A 262 4.39 23.16 -1.11
C GLY A 262 5.72 22.57 -0.61
N ARG A 263 5.88 22.38 0.72
CA ARG A 263 7.04 21.75 1.36
C ARG A 263 6.83 20.26 1.65
N ALA A 264 5.71 19.65 1.18
CA ALA A 264 5.37 18.29 1.52
C ALA A 264 6.50 17.29 1.20
N GLU A 265 7.19 17.44 0.06
CA GLU A 265 8.34 16.57 -0.29
C GLU A 265 9.49 16.74 0.73
N SER A 266 9.81 17.98 1.14
CA SER A 266 10.85 18.24 2.16
C SER A 266 10.45 17.68 3.52
N LEU A 267 9.18 17.83 3.92
CA LEU A 267 8.67 17.26 5.18
C LEU A 267 8.69 15.72 5.18
N ILE A 268 8.50 15.09 4.03
CA ILE A 268 8.66 13.64 3.90
C ILE A 268 10.13 13.24 4.05
N ASP A 269 11.05 13.99 3.43
CA ASP A 269 12.49 13.74 3.57
C ASP A 269 12.91 13.95 5.04
N ASP A 270 12.44 15.00 5.70
CA ASP A 270 12.68 15.27 7.14
C ASP A 270 12.07 14.15 8.02
N PHE A 271 10.86 13.70 7.72
CA PHE A 271 10.24 12.59 8.46
C PHE A 271 10.97 11.28 8.22
N SER A 272 11.60 11.10 7.06
CA SER A 272 12.39 9.91 6.73
C SER A 272 13.78 9.92 7.36
N ASP A 273 14.28 11.10 7.77
CA ASP A 273 15.56 11.22 8.47
C ASP A 273 15.43 10.67 9.89
N LYS A 274 16.31 9.73 10.24
CA LYS A 274 16.34 9.05 11.55
C LYS A 274 16.58 10.04 12.69
N ASP A 275 17.42 11.05 12.46
CA ASP A 275 17.87 12.02 13.48
C ASP A 275 16.96 13.25 13.56
N SER A 276 15.97 13.35 12.69
CA SER A 276 15.02 14.47 12.68
C SER A 276 14.17 14.52 13.96
N PRO A 277 13.92 15.71 14.52
CA PRO A 277 12.98 15.91 15.62
C PRO A 277 11.53 15.65 15.21
N LEU A 278 11.21 15.61 13.91
CA LEU A 278 9.89 15.33 13.39
C LEU A 278 9.55 13.85 13.58
N LYS A 279 8.73 13.57 14.58
CA LYS A 279 8.32 12.19 14.93
C LYS A 279 6.90 11.86 14.53
N ILE A 280 6.03 12.86 14.33
CA ILE A 280 4.61 12.67 14.03
C ILE A 280 4.29 13.32 12.68
N ALA A 281 3.91 12.51 11.71
CA ALA A 281 3.36 12.97 10.43
C ALA A 281 1.83 12.90 10.48
N VAL A 282 1.15 14.04 10.43
CA VAL A 282 -0.31 14.10 10.30
C VAL A 282 -0.63 14.18 8.81
N SER A 283 -1.11 13.08 8.23
CA SER A 283 -1.21 12.93 6.79
C SER A 283 -2.63 12.86 6.26
N VAL A 284 -2.82 13.49 5.10
CA VAL A 284 -4.02 13.36 4.28
C VAL A 284 -3.62 12.75 2.94
N ASP A 285 -3.95 11.48 2.74
CA ASP A 285 -3.75 10.69 1.51
C ASP A 285 -2.29 10.58 0.98
N MET A 286 -1.36 11.48 1.38
CA MET A 286 0.01 11.46 0.84
C MET A 286 0.86 10.32 1.39
N MET A 287 0.69 9.96 2.67
CA MET A 287 1.44 8.86 3.30
C MET A 287 0.66 7.54 3.30
N ASP A 288 -0.54 7.50 2.73
CA ASP A 288 -1.33 6.27 2.61
C ASP A 288 -0.62 5.24 1.71
N THR A 289 0.08 5.73 0.68
CA THR A 289 0.78 4.90 -0.32
C THR A 289 2.17 5.41 -0.62
N GLY A 290 3.10 4.51 -0.91
CA GLY A 290 4.35 4.79 -1.59
C GLY A 290 5.53 5.34 -0.78
N ILE A 291 5.35 5.80 0.45
CA ILE A 291 6.45 6.30 1.29
C ILE A 291 7.04 5.14 2.10
N ASP A 292 8.35 5.01 2.06
CA ASP A 292 9.08 3.94 2.74
C ASP A 292 9.91 4.52 3.89
N VAL A 293 9.35 4.46 5.11
CA VAL A 293 10.01 4.88 6.37
C VAL A 293 9.99 3.69 7.33
N PRO A 294 11.05 2.87 7.36
CA PRO A 294 11.12 1.66 8.19
C PRO A 294 10.94 1.91 9.69
N GLU A 295 11.31 3.10 10.15
CA GLU A 295 11.26 3.50 11.56
C GLU A 295 9.84 3.77 12.08
N VAL A 296 8.81 3.76 11.25
CA VAL A 296 7.42 3.96 11.69
C VAL A 296 6.99 2.83 12.60
N VAL A 297 6.64 3.17 13.83
CA VAL A 297 6.25 2.20 14.88
C VAL A 297 4.84 2.44 15.44
N ASN A 298 4.20 3.54 15.09
CA ASN A 298 2.82 3.82 15.48
C ASN A 298 2.01 4.31 14.29
N LEU A 299 0.80 3.77 14.12
CA LEU A 299 -0.19 4.23 13.16
C LEU A 299 -1.46 4.62 13.91
N VAL A 300 -2.02 5.78 13.61
CA VAL A 300 -3.25 6.28 14.24
C VAL A 300 -4.30 6.54 13.18
N PHE A 301 -5.40 5.83 13.24
CA PHE A 301 -6.56 6.08 12.40
C PHE A 301 -7.46 7.11 13.09
N ALA A 302 -7.28 8.38 12.75
CA ALA A 302 -8.12 9.49 13.19
C ALA A 302 -9.27 9.77 12.22
N LYS A 303 -9.54 8.86 11.28
CA LYS A 303 -10.64 8.91 10.31
C LYS A 303 -11.21 7.53 10.05
N PRO A 304 -12.50 7.42 9.66
CA PRO A 304 -13.01 6.19 9.07
C PRO A 304 -12.38 5.96 7.69
N VAL A 305 -12.01 4.72 7.42
CA VAL A 305 -11.49 4.28 6.13
C VAL A 305 -12.58 3.46 5.45
N LYS A 306 -13.05 3.91 4.28
CA LYS A 306 -14.13 3.23 3.53
C LYS A 306 -13.61 2.22 2.50
N SER A 307 -12.33 2.34 2.11
CA SER A 307 -11.69 1.45 1.15
C SER A 307 -10.80 0.44 1.85
N LYS A 308 -11.08 -0.86 1.71
CA LYS A 308 -10.27 -1.95 2.26
C LYS A 308 -8.85 -1.92 1.70
N VAL A 309 -8.71 -1.59 0.42
CA VAL A 309 -7.40 -1.40 -0.24
C VAL A 309 -6.58 -0.33 0.47
N LYS A 310 -7.16 0.87 0.66
CA LYS A 310 -6.48 1.96 1.38
C LYS A 310 -6.14 1.55 2.81
N PHE A 311 -7.05 0.85 3.50
CA PHE A 311 -6.82 0.39 4.87
C PHE A 311 -5.56 -0.48 4.97
N TRP A 312 -5.43 -1.49 4.11
CA TRP A 312 -4.27 -2.36 4.11
C TRP A 312 -2.99 -1.66 3.63
N GLN A 313 -3.10 -0.73 2.69
CA GLN A 313 -1.95 0.10 2.27
C GLN A 313 -1.44 0.99 3.42
N MET A 314 -2.34 1.55 4.23
CA MET A 314 -2.01 2.33 5.43
C MET A 314 -1.35 1.45 6.50
N ILE A 315 -1.88 0.25 6.78
CA ILE A 315 -1.25 -0.72 7.69
C ILE A 315 0.15 -1.09 7.20
N GLY A 316 0.32 -1.28 5.90
CA GLY A 316 1.60 -1.57 5.27
C GLY A 316 2.70 -0.53 5.54
N ARG A 317 2.36 0.70 5.98
CA ARG A 317 3.37 1.71 6.35
C ARG A 317 4.14 1.34 7.62
N GLY A 318 3.55 0.54 8.50
CA GLY A 318 4.19 0.07 9.74
C GLY A 318 4.93 -1.26 9.62
N THR A 319 4.71 -2.04 8.56
CA THR A 319 5.18 -3.44 8.48
C THR A 319 6.68 -3.61 8.18
N ARG A 320 7.39 -2.56 7.82
CA ARG A 320 8.80 -2.64 7.42
C ARG A 320 9.71 -3.09 8.57
N LEU A 321 10.66 -3.97 8.26
CA LEU A 321 11.76 -4.31 9.18
C LEU A 321 12.64 -3.08 9.39
N CYS A 322 13.09 -2.87 10.62
CA CYS A 322 14.10 -1.85 10.93
C CYS A 322 15.08 -2.42 11.94
N LYS A 323 16.30 -2.71 11.49
CA LYS A 323 17.38 -3.22 12.34
C LYS A 323 17.92 -2.10 13.24
N ASP A 324 18.30 -2.49 14.47
CA ASP A 324 18.90 -1.58 15.44
C ASP A 324 18.08 -0.31 15.72
N LEU A 325 16.76 -0.35 15.50
CA LEU A 325 15.90 0.82 15.67
C LEU A 325 15.97 1.40 17.09
N PHE A 326 16.00 0.55 18.08
CA PHE A 326 16.04 0.92 19.50
C PHE A 326 17.44 0.75 20.13
N GLY A 327 18.49 0.84 19.31
CA GLY A 327 19.88 0.64 19.69
C GLY A 327 20.45 -0.70 19.20
N ARG A 328 21.76 -0.88 19.29
CA ARG A 328 22.47 -2.03 18.74
C ARG A 328 21.89 -3.35 19.22
N GLY A 329 21.47 -4.20 18.29
CA GLY A 329 20.83 -5.51 18.54
C GLY A 329 19.39 -5.44 19.01
N LYS A 330 18.75 -4.25 18.97
CA LYS A 330 17.35 -4.05 19.32
C LYS A 330 16.54 -3.64 18.08
N ASP A 331 16.11 -4.63 17.34
CA ASP A 331 15.35 -4.46 16.12
C ASP A 331 13.89 -4.07 16.40
N LYS A 332 13.22 -3.52 15.40
CA LYS A 332 11.77 -3.35 15.40
C LYS A 332 11.11 -4.72 15.29
N LEU A 333 10.43 -5.16 16.36
CA LEU A 333 9.74 -6.46 16.41
C LEU A 333 8.28 -6.39 16.00
N TYR A 334 7.63 -5.26 16.25
CA TYR A 334 6.23 -5.01 15.91
C TYR A 334 5.97 -3.50 15.86
N PHE A 335 4.76 -3.12 15.44
CA PHE A 335 4.28 -1.76 15.52
C PHE A 335 2.87 -1.73 16.12
N LYS A 336 2.42 -0.54 16.54
CA LYS A 336 1.11 -0.35 17.15
C LYS A 336 0.16 0.38 16.21
N ILE A 337 -1.10 -0.05 16.23
CA ILE A 337 -2.20 0.60 15.52
C ILE A 337 -3.23 1.09 16.53
N PHE A 338 -3.58 2.36 16.47
CA PHE A 338 -4.62 3.00 17.27
C PHE A 338 -5.83 3.26 16.37
N ASP A 339 -6.82 2.38 16.43
CA ASP A 339 -8.05 2.49 15.63
C ASP A 339 -9.16 3.14 16.46
N HIS A 340 -9.37 4.44 16.24
CA HIS A 340 -10.40 5.22 16.92
C HIS A 340 -11.74 5.26 16.18
N TRP A 341 -11.84 4.60 14.99
CA TRP A 341 -13.02 4.66 14.11
C TRP A 341 -13.56 3.29 13.73
N GLN A 342 -13.22 2.25 14.50
CA GLN A 342 -13.71 0.87 14.28
C GLN A 342 -13.45 0.34 12.85
N ASN A 343 -12.36 0.77 12.22
CA ASN A 343 -12.04 0.34 10.87
C ASN A 343 -11.84 -1.17 10.77
N PHE A 344 -11.18 -1.78 11.77
CA PHE A 344 -11.04 -3.24 11.83
C PHE A 344 -12.40 -3.94 11.93
N ALA A 345 -13.28 -3.49 12.82
CA ALA A 345 -14.61 -4.08 12.98
C ALA A 345 -15.46 -3.95 11.70
N TYR A 346 -15.34 -2.82 11.00
CA TYR A 346 -16.02 -2.59 9.73
C TYR A 346 -15.57 -3.61 8.66
N PHE A 347 -14.27 -3.82 8.50
CA PHE A 347 -13.75 -4.73 7.49
C PHE A 347 -13.85 -6.21 7.89
N GLU A 348 -13.78 -6.56 9.19
CA GLU A 348 -14.05 -7.91 9.68
C GLU A 348 -15.49 -8.36 9.44
N GLN A 349 -16.47 -7.45 9.57
CA GLN A 349 -17.86 -7.76 9.25
C GLN A 349 -18.05 -8.07 7.75
N ASP A 350 -17.33 -7.36 6.90
CA ASP A 350 -17.35 -7.60 5.46
C ASP A 350 -16.71 -8.95 5.08
N ASP A 351 -15.61 -9.32 5.74
CA ASP A 351 -14.97 -10.62 5.56
C ASP A 351 -15.83 -11.79 6.05
N ASN A 352 -16.56 -11.62 7.16
CA ASN A 352 -17.46 -12.64 7.65
C ASN A 352 -18.68 -12.86 6.72
N LYS A 353 -19.11 -11.83 6.01
CA LYS A 353 -20.12 -11.96 4.94
C LYS A 353 -19.58 -12.69 3.72
N LYS A 354 -18.29 -12.51 3.40
CA LYS A 354 -17.62 -13.16 2.25
C LYS A 354 -17.10 -14.56 2.54
N LYS A 355 -16.79 -14.91 3.79
CA LYS A 355 -16.38 -16.27 4.20
C LYS A 355 -17.43 -17.35 3.98
N GLN A 356 -18.67 -17.00 3.63
CA GLN A 356 -19.66 -17.95 3.14
C GLN A 356 -19.48 -18.34 1.66
N ILE A 357 -18.65 -17.61 0.92
CA ILE A 357 -18.18 -18.01 -0.41
C ILE A 357 -16.76 -18.51 -0.19
N LYS A 358 -16.56 -19.84 -0.17
CA LYS A 358 -15.23 -20.45 -0.08
C LYS A 358 -14.33 -19.79 -1.10
N ALA A 359 -13.27 -19.12 -0.63
CA ALA A 359 -12.18 -18.69 -1.51
C ALA A 359 -11.67 -19.95 -2.26
N PRO A 360 -11.53 -19.91 -3.58
CA PRO A 360 -10.95 -21.03 -4.29
C PRO A 360 -9.53 -21.24 -3.76
N GLU A 361 -9.22 -22.48 -3.40
CA GLU A 361 -7.86 -22.88 -3.02
C GLU A 361 -6.88 -22.32 -4.05
N GLN A 362 -5.96 -21.47 -3.60
CA GLN A 362 -4.96 -20.86 -4.47
C GLN A 362 -3.92 -21.94 -4.84
N LYS A 363 -4.12 -22.55 -6.00
CA LYS A 363 -3.18 -23.52 -6.53
C LYS A 363 -1.96 -22.80 -7.11
N SER A 364 -0.76 -23.28 -6.79
CA SER A 364 0.47 -22.76 -7.38
C SER A 364 0.44 -22.83 -8.91
N LEU A 365 1.24 -21.99 -9.60
CA LEU A 365 1.35 -22.04 -11.07
C LEU A 365 1.72 -23.44 -11.55
N MET A 366 2.65 -24.11 -10.88
CA MET A 366 3.07 -25.47 -11.20
C MET A 366 1.92 -26.48 -11.02
N GLN A 367 1.13 -26.32 -9.98
CA GLN A 367 -0.05 -27.15 -9.76
C GLN A 367 -1.12 -26.93 -10.84
N LYS A 368 -1.36 -25.68 -11.26
CA LYS A 368 -2.26 -25.37 -12.38
C LYS A 368 -1.79 -25.98 -13.71
N ILE A 369 -0.49 -25.86 -14.00
CA ILE A 369 0.10 -26.46 -15.20
C ILE A 369 -0.05 -27.99 -15.16
N PHE A 370 0.22 -28.61 -14.02
CA PHE A 370 0.07 -30.05 -13.83
C PHE A 370 -1.38 -30.51 -14.08
N GLU A 371 -2.35 -29.84 -13.46
CA GLU A 371 -3.77 -30.15 -13.61
C GLU A 371 -4.27 -29.95 -15.04
N ASN A 372 -3.88 -28.86 -15.71
CA ASN A 372 -4.23 -28.60 -17.10
C ASN A 372 -3.65 -29.68 -18.03
N ARG A 373 -2.40 -30.10 -17.82
CA ARG A 373 -1.80 -31.20 -18.59
C ARG A 373 -2.52 -32.54 -18.36
N MET A 374 -2.92 -32.80 -17.11
CA MET A 374 -3.76 -33.95 -16.78
C MET A 374 -5.10 -33.93 -17.54
N GLU A 375 -5.73 -32.78 -17.63
CA GLU A 375 -7.01 -32.61 -18.33
C GLU A 375 -6.85 -32.77 -19.84
N ILE A 376 -5.79 -32.19 -20.44
CA ILE A 376 -5.47 -32.41 -21.87
C ILE A 376 -5.19 -33.88 -22.14
N CYS A 377 -4.45 -34.56 -21.27
CA CYS A 377 -4.19 -36.01 -21.40
C CYS A 377 -5.49 -36.80 -21.40
N LYS A 378 -6.44 -36.52 -20.50
CA LYS A 378 -7.77 -37.20 -20.45
C LYS A 378 -8.59 -36.92 -21.71
N LEU A 379 -8.58 -35.66 -22.19
CA LEU A 379 -9.27 -35.30 -23.43
C LEU A 379 -8.67 -36.03 -24.65
N ALA A 380 -7.35 -36.04 -24.76
CA ALA A 380 -6.65 -36.77 -25.83
C ALA A 380 -6.96 -38.26 -25.79
N GLN A 381 -7.04 -38.88 -24.61
CA GLN A 381 -7.45 -40.27 -24.42
C GLN A 381 -8.90 -40.50 -24.90
N SER A 382 -9.81 -39.61 -24.52
CA SER A 382 -11.23 -39.71 -24.94
C SER A 382 -11.42 -39.57 -26.46
N GLN A 383 -10.55 -38.79 -27.11
CA GLN A 383 -10.54 -38.57 -28.55
C GLN A 383 -9.65 -39.58 -29.33
N GLN A 384 -9.07 -40.54 -28.64
CA GLN A 384 -8.12 -41.55 -29.20
C GLN A 384 -6.90 -40.91 -29.89
N ASN A 385 -6.47 -39.73 -29.46
CA ASN A 385 -5.27 -39.07 -29.98
C ASN A 385 -4.04 -39.49 -29.16
N LEU A 386 -3.41 -40.58 -29.60
CA LEU A 386 -2.30 -41.22 -28.91
C LEU A 386 -1.03 -40.30 -28.83
N ASP A 387 -0.80 -39.49 -29.86
CA ASP A 387 0.39 -38.66 -29.93
C ASP A 387 0.34 -37.55 -28.86
N ILE A 388 -0.78 -36.83 -28.76
CA ILE A 388 -0.99 -35.82 -27.74
C ILE A 388 -1.02 -36.43 -26.35
N GLN A 389 -1.65 -37.58 -26.19
CA GLN A 389 -1.69 -38.29 -24.91
C GLN A 389 -0.29 -38.65 -24.43
N GLN A 390 0.56 -39.21 -25.28
CA GLN A 390 1.94 -39.61 -24.96
C GLN A 390 2.78 -38.35 -24.60
N GLN A 391 2.67 -37.28 -25.38
CA GLN A 391 3.36 -36.05 -25.13
C GLN A 391 3.00 -35.46 -23.75
N MET A 392 1.73 -35.48 -23.35
CA MET A 392 1.30 -35.01 -22.04
C MET A 392 1.79 -35.91 -20.91
N VAL A 393 1.81 -37.20 -21.09
CA VAL A 393 2.34 -38.17 -20.11
C VAL A 393 3.83 -37.92 -19.89
N ASP A 394 4.62 -37.72 -20.94
CA ASP A 394 6.05 -37.45 -20.85
C ASP A 394 6.30 -36.15 -20.07
N GLN A 395 5.57 -35.08 -20.39
CA GLN A 395 5.70 -33.78 -19.68
C GLN A 395 5.26 -33.86 -18.21
N LEU A 396 4.25 -34.64 -17.87
CA LEU A 396 3.83 -34.88 -16.48
C LEU A 396 4.89 -35.66 -15.70
N SER A 397 5.49 -36.68 -16.35
CA SER A 397 6.57 -37.48 -15.77
C SER A 397 7.80 -36.62 -15.47
N ASP A 398 8.18 -35.73 -16.39
CA ASP A 398 9.28 -34.79 -16.17
C ASP A 398 9.02 -33.85 -14.99
N MET A 399 7.79 -33.32 -14.86
CA MET A 399 7.41 -32.49 -13.71
C MET A 399 7.52 -33.27 -12.39
N ILE A 400 7.08 -34.50 -12.34
CA ILE A 400 7.17 -35.35 -11.13
C ILE A 400 8.64 -35.62 -10.80
N ASN A 401 9.47 -35.96 -11.79
CA ASN A 401 10.90 -36.21 -11.59
C ASN A 401 11.64 -34.97 -11.08
N GLN A 402 11.30 -33.78 -11.57
CA GLN A 402 11.85 -32.51 -11.05
C GLN A 402 11.46 -32.28 -9.59
N LEU A 403 10.21 -32.54 -9.21
CA LEU A 403 9.77 -32.43 -7.81
C LEU A 403 10.48 -33.45 -6.91
N LEU A 404 10.63 -34.70 -7.36
CA LEU A 404 11.34 -35.73 -6.61
C LEU A 404 12.82 -35.41 -6.44
N SER A 405 13.47 -34.80 -7.43
CA SER A 405 14.87 -34.37 -7.33
C SER A 405 15.08 -33.26 -6.30
N LEU A 406 14.06 -32.40 -6.07
CA LEU A 406 14.11 -31.34 -5.04
C LEU A 406 13.88 -31.87 -3.61
N ILE A 407 13.26 -33.02 -3.46
CA ILE A 407 13.00 -33.63 -2.13
C ILE A 407 14.21 -34.45 -1.65
N HIS A 408 15.14 -34.80 -2.54
CA HIS A 408 16.34 -35.58 -2.23
C HIS A 408 17.61 -34.73 -2.03
N ILE A 409 17.49 -33.41 -1.93
CA ILE A 409 18.53 -32.47 -1.48
C ILE A 409 18.24 -32.10 -0.02
#